data_8b5eb55a8c23b439bd5ae27c3a7640c0
#
_entry.id   8b5eb55a8c23b439bd5ae27c3a7640c0
#
_cell.length_a   1.000
_cell.length_b   1.000
_cell.length_c   1.000
_cell.angle_alpha   90.00
_cell.angle_beta   90.00
_cell.angle_gamma   90.00
#
_symmetry.space_group_name_H-M   'P 1'
#
loop_
_entity.id
_entity.type
_entity.pdbx_description
1 polymer ?
#
loop_
_entity_poly.entity_id
_entity_poly.type
_entity_poly.pdbx_seq_one_letter_code
_entity_poly.pdbx_strand_id
1 'polypeptide(L)'
;MKTSLLLLPILVLLSIQTFAQDIILKKNDVMIKCKIKEVGLDEIKYLLPEYSSDVVFAIDKDNVSKIIFENGEEMVFQKEMSNPANYEDNRKNALKVEFLSPLVGSTTFSWEHSLKPGRSWEATLGIAGMGFNTYENAAGVFTKFGYKFIKSPDFYLRGLKYAHLLKGAYVKPELALGLVSQDVYRWHEVYDPYSQYWYSTTYESRETVFAGAVLVVLGKQWIFDNIFAVDLHCGLGYGFYSSGNDISTGYHSGFVTGDTDFPIALSGGFKIGMLIK
;
A
#
# COMPACT_ATOMS: atom_id res chain seq x y z
N MET A 1 68.84 -45.01 12.22
CA MET A 1 68.42 -44.19 11.05
C MET A 1 66.98 -44.49 10.57
N LYS A 2 66.09 -45.08 11.36
CA LYS A 2 64.69 -45.40 10.89
C LYS A 2 63.63 -44.46 11.50
N THR A 3 63.96 -43.61 12.45
CA THR A 3 63.03 -42.67 13.13
C THR A 3 62.89 -41.30 12.43
N SER A 4 63.86 -40.89 11.58
CA SER A 4 63.81 -39.62 10.86
C SER A 4 62.81 -39.60 9.69
N LEU A 5 62.45 -40.77 9.16
CA LEU A 5 61.56 -40.88 7.99
C LEU A 5 60.07 -40.70 8.34
N LEU A 6 59.70 -40.89 9.60
CA LEU A 6 58.32 -40.71 10.11
C LEU A 6 57.99 -39.28 10.52
N LEU A 7 58.99 -38.45 10.77
CA LEU A 7 58.80 -37.03 11.09
C LEU A 7 58.42 -36.15 9.88
N LEU A 8 58.86 -36.55 8.70
CA LEU A 8 58.60 -35.78 7.46
C LEU A 8 57.12 -35.65 7.08
N PRO A 9 56.30 -36.73 7.10
CA PRO A 9 54.87 -36.65 6.79
C PRO A 9 54.09 -35.91 7.88
N ILE A 10 54.52 -35.93 9.15
CA ILE A 10 53.87 -35.16 10.24
C ILE A 10 54.11 -33.66 10.07
N LEU A 11 55.30 -33.27 9.61
CA LEU A 11 55.63 -31.87 9.36
C LEU A 11 54.85 -31.28 8.16
N VAL A 12 54.56 -32.12 7.14
CA VAL A 12 53.76 -31.73 5.98
C VAL A 12 52.28 -31.61 6.31
N LEU A 13 51.76 -32.42 7.24
CA LEU A 13 50.37 -32.31 7.73
C LEU A 13 50.10 -31.09 8.59
N LEU A 14 51.11 -30.51 9.23
CA LEU A 14 51.02 -29.31 10.04
C LEU A 14 51.06 -28.00 9.22
N SER A 15 51.39 -28.03 7.95
CA SER A 15 51.54 -26.84 7.09
C SER A 15 50.29 -26.48 6.27
N ILE A 16 49.18 -27.20 6.44
CA ILE A 16 47.91 -26.80 5.84
C ILE A 16 47.26 -25.74 6.74
N GLN A 17 47.79 -24.52 6.71
CA GLN A 17 47.07 -23.37 7.20
C GLN A 17 45.98 -23.04 6.18
N THR A 18 44.78 -23.55 6.41
CA THR A 18 43.60 -23.08 5.72
C THR A 18 43.36 -21.67 6.21
N PHE A 19 43.67 -20.67 5.41
CA PHE A 19 43.21 -19.30 5.62
C PHE A 19 41.68 -19.34 5.46
N ALA A 20 40.98 -19.55 6.54
CA ALA A 20 39.55 -19.36 6.59
C ALA A 20 39.31 -17.86 6.43
N GLN A 21 38.47 -17.47 5.48
CA GLN A 21 38.10 -16.10 5.22
C GLN A 21 36.63 -15.92 5.56
N ASP A 22 36.29 -14.75 6.03
CA ASP A 22 34.90 -14.38 6.16
C ASP A 22 34.23 -14.31 4.78
N ILE A 23 32.98 -14.67 4.72
CA ILE A 23 32.18 -14.64 3.48
C ILE A 23 30.97 -13.77 3.72
N ILE A 24 30.79 -12.74 2.90
CA ILE A 24 29.54 -11.98 2.81
C ILE A 24 28.74 -12.56 1.65
N LEU A 25 27.57 -13.13 1.94
CA LEU A 25 26.59 -13.55 0.94
C LEU A 25 25.59 -12.44 0.72
N LYS A 26 25.54 -11.90 -0.48
CA LYS A 26 24.58 -10.87 -0.88
C LYS A 26 23.20 -11.48 -1.18
N LYS A 27 22.15 -10.69 -1.15
CA LYS A 27 20.77 -11.11 -1.48
C LYS A 27 20.57 -11.51 -2.95
N ASN A 28 21.50 -11.16 -3.82
CA ASN A 28 21.54 -11.58 -5.23
C ASN A 28 22.47 -12.78 -5.47
N ASP A 29 22.75 -13.57 -4.43
CA ASP A 29 23.59 -14.78 -4.42
C ASP A 29 25.07 -14.53 -4.76
N VAL A 30 25.53 -13.30 -4.80
CA VAL A 30 26.96 -12.98 -4.97
C VAL A 30 27.69 -13.18 -3.65
N MET A 31 28.76 -13.96 -3.67
CA MET A 31 29.66 -14.18 -2.53
C MET A 31 30.89 -13.24 -2.62
N ILE A 32 31.19 -12.60 -1.50
CA ILE A 32 32.41 -11.77 -1.33
C ILE A 32 33.26 -12.45 -0.27
N LYS A 33 34.42 -12.95 -0.64
CA LYS A 33 35.45 -13.42 0.28
C LYS A 33 36.23 -12.22 0.80
N CYS A 34 36.25 -12.03 2.09
CA CYS A 34 36.77 -10.82 2.70
C CYS A 34 37.23 -11.08 4.14
N LYS A 35 37.73 -10.05 4.79
CA LYS A 35 37.90 -10.01 6.25
C LYS A 35 37.04 -8.90 6.82
N ILE A 36 36.08 -9.27 7.66
CA ILE A 36 35.17 -8.33 8.28
C ILE A 36 35.93 -7.52 9.34
N LYS A 37 35.80 -6.20 9.26
CA LYS A 37 36.34 -5.27 10.24
C LYS A 37 35.31 -4.85 11.27
N GLU A 38 34.10 -4.56 10.82
CA GLU A 38 33.05 -4.02 11.66
C GLU A 38 31.68 -4.35 11.08
N VAL A 39 30.78 -4.77 11.93
CA VAL A 39 29.34 -4.90 11.60
C VAL A 39 28.62 -3.73 12.27
N GLY A 40 28.51 -2.62 11.54
CA GLY A 40 27.85 -1.39 12.00
C GLY A 40 26.33 -1.50 12.06
N LEU A 41 25.64 -0.41 12.33
CA LEU A 41 24.17 -0.38 12.36
C LEU A 41 23.55 -0.58 10.98
N ASP A 42 24.06 0.11 9.97
CA ASP A 42 23.51 0.15 8.60
C ASP A 42 24.42 -0.50 7.57
N GLU A 43 25.72 -0.57 7.84
CA GLU A 43 26.74 -1.06 6.92
C GLU A 43 27.67 -2.09 7.57
N ILE A 44 28.29 -2.92 6.73
CA ILE A 44 29.34 -3.85 7.10
C ILE A 44 30.62 -3.36 6.43
N LYS A 45 31.66 -3.10 7.23
CA LYS A 45 32.98 -2.73 6.75
C LYS A 45 33.87 -3.96 6.65
N TYR A 46 34.53 -4.12 5.51
CA TYR A 46 35.35 -5.29 5.23
C TYR A 46 36.59 -4.91 4.39
N LEU A 47 37.56 -5.80 4.40
CA LEU A 47 38.77 -5.73 3.60
C LEU A 47 38.71 -6.84 2.53
N LEU A 48 39.16 -6.54 1.34
CA LEU A 48 39.36 -7.52 0.30
C LEU A 48 40.82 -7.95 0.26
N PRO A 49 41.13 -9.26 0.18
CA PRO A 49 42.50 -9.76 0.14
C PRO A 49 43.35 -9.24 -1.03
N GLU A 50 42.70 -8.82 -2.10
CA GLU A 50 43.30 -8.35 -3.34
C GLU A 50 43.75 -6.89 -3.25
N TYR A 51 43.38 -6.16 -2.20
CA TYR A 51 43.68 -4.75 -2.01
C TYR A 51 44.56 -4.53 -0.78
N SER A 52 45.21 -3.36 -0.71
CA SER A 52 45.97 -2.96 0.47
C SER A 52 45.10 -3.01 1.74
N SER A 53 45.67 -3.37 2.88
CA SER A 53 45.04 -3.42 4.18
C SER A 53 44.43 -2.09 4.66
N ASP A 54 44.77 -0.98 3.99
CA ASP A 54 44.27 0.35 4.33
C ASP A 54 42.97 0.69 3.57
N VAL A 55 42.59 -0.10 2.55
CA VAL A 55 41.38 0.11 1.78
C VAL A 55 40.22 -0.63 2.42
N VAL A 56 39.34 0.12 3.05
CA VAL A 56 38.13 -0.40 3.70
C VAL A 56 36.95 -0.23 2.76
N PHE A 57 36.29 -1.34 2.44
CA PHE A 57 35.03 -1.36 1.70
C PHE A 57 33.85 -1.37 2.66
N ALA A 58 32.72 -0.81 2.23
CA ALA A 58 31.47 -0.86 2.96
C ALA A 58 30.34 -1.42 2.10
N ILE A 59 29.48 -2.20 2.68
CA ILE A 59 28.26 -2.72 2.06
C ILE A 59 27.08 -2.49 2.99
N ASP A 60 25.98 -2.01 2.44
CA ASP A 60 24.73 -1.87 3.18
C ASP A 60 24.20 -3.24 3.63
N LYS A 61 23.85 -3.36 4.90
CA LYS A 61 23.25 -4.57 5.50
C LYS A 61 22.00 -5.05 4.76
N ASP A 62 21.23 -4.11 4.20
CA ASP A 62 20.03 -4.45 3.44
C ASP A 62 20.34 -5.20 2.13
N ASN A 63 21.57 -5.16 1.66
CA ASN A 63 22.04 -5.91 0.49
C ASN A 63 22.65 -7.27 0.84
N VAL A 64 22.85 -7.56 2.14
CA VAL A 64 23.47 -8.80 2.63
C VAL A 64 22.40 -9.77 3.08
N SER A 65 22.55 -11.04 2.70
CA SER A 65 21.71 -12.15 3.17
C SER A 65 22.25 -12.73 4.46
N LYS A 66 23.55 -13.06 4.47
CA LYS A 66 24.24 -13.54 5.65
C LYS A 66 25.76 -13.31 5.57
N ILE A 67 26.38 -13.32 6.72
CA ILE A 67 27.83 -13.42 6.88
C ILE A 67 28.15 -14.82 7.42
N ILE A 68 29.20 -15.40 6.91
CA ILE A 68 29.83 -16.59 7.47
C ILE A 68 31.22 -16.18 7.91
N PHE A 69 31.47 -16.23 9.22
CA PHE A 69 32.77 -15.86 9.78
C PHE A 69 33.78 -17.02 9.60
N GLU A 70 35.08 -16.69 9.69
CA GLU A 70 36.14 -17.69 9.57
C GLU A 70 36.06 -18.83 10.59
N ASN A 71 35.42 -18.60 11.75
CA ASN A 71 35.17 -19.59 12.78
C ASN A 71 33.96 -20.50 12.48
N GLY A 72 33.27 -20.29 11.35
CA GLY A 72 32.07 -21.03 10.95
C GLY A 72 30.77 -20.52 11.53
N GLU A 73 30.79 -19.44 12.35
CA GLU A 73 29.56 -18.81 12.83
C GLU A 73 28.85 -18.08 11.69
N GLU A 74 27.52 -18.16 11.68
CA GLU A 74 26.67 -17.51 10.69
C GLU A 74 25.87 -16.37 11.33
N MET A 75 25.88 -15.19 10.70
CA MET A 75 25.01 -14.07 11.05
C MET A 75 24.07 -13.78 9.88
N VAL A 76 22.78 -14.01 10.06
CA VAL A 76 21.75 -13.83 9.03
C VAL A 76 21.13 -12.45 9.19
N PHE A 77 21.00 -11.71 8.06
CA PHE A 77 20.37 -10.40 8.02
C PHE A 77 18.99 -10.48 7.38
N GLN A 78 17.98 -10.13 8.16
CA GLN A 78 16.64 -9.87 7.63
C GLN A 78 16.53 -8.36 7.32
N LYS A 79 15.72 -8.04 6.29
CA LYS A 79 15.37 -6.63 6.08
C LYS A 79 14.63 -6.13 7.30
N GLU A 80 15.16 -5.12 7.98
CA GLU A 80 14.55 -4.51 9.16
C GLU A 80 13.09 -4.11 8.90
N MET A 81 12.78 -3.60 7.72
CA MET A 81 11.40 -3.30 7.29
C MET A 81 10.48 -4.51 7.24
N SER A 82 11.00 -5.71 7.13
CA SER A 82 10.22 -6.95 7.03
C SER A 82 10.25 -7.77 8.31
N ASN A 83 11.03 -7.34 9.30
CA ASN A 83 11.15 -8.03 10.58
C ASN A 83 9.89 -7.78 11.43
N PRO A 84 9.06 -8.79 11.73
CA PRO A 84 7.83 -8.62 12.52
C PRO A 84 8.08 -8.07 13.92
N ALA A 85 9.23 -8.35 14.51
CA ALA A 85 9.58 -7.90 15.87
C ALA A 85 9.61 -6.37 15.98
N ASN A 86 9.98 -5.65 14.91
CA ASN A 86 10.00 -4.19 14.89
C ASN A 86 8.61 -3.54 14.94
N TYR A 87 7.55 -4.35 14.83
CA TYR A 87 6.16 -3.89 14.70
C TYR A 87 5.23 -4.45 15.77
N GLU A 88 5.77 -5.09 16.82
CA GLU A 88 4.95 -5.71 17.89
C GLU A 88 4.05 -4.70 18.59
N ASP A 89 4.57 -3.48 18.82
CA ASP A 89 3.83 -2.40 19.47
C ASP A 89 2.86 -1.66 18.53
N ASN A 90 2.93 -1.92 17.23
CA ASN A 90 2.08 -1.22 16.27
C ASN A 90 0.65 -1.76 16.27
N ARG A 91 -0.32 -0.87 16.33
CA ARG A 91 -1.72 -1.21 16.11
C ARG A 91 -1.94 -1.58 14.64
N LYS A 92 -2.58 -2.72 14.42
CA LYS A 92 -2.75 -3.30 13.08
C LYS A 92 -4.03 -2.87 12.37
N ASN A 93 -4.98 -2.32 13.13
CA ASN A 93 -6.27 -1.91 12.61
C ASN A 93 -6.41 -0.39 12.66
N ALA A 94 -7.12 0.18 11.67
CA ALA A 94 -7.51 1.58 11.65
C ALA A 94 -8.99 1.69 11.25
N LEU A 95 -9.74 2.45 12.03
CA LEU A 95 -11.09 2.89 11.67
C LEU A 95 -11.01 4.34 11.20
N LYS A 96 -11.49 4.61 9.98
CA LYS A 96 -11.36 5.91 9.32
C LYS A 96 -12.71 6.39 8.80
N VAL A 97 -12.86 7.70 8.71
CA VAL A 97 -14.02 8.37 8.12
C VAL A 97 -13.52 9.26 6.99
N GLU A 98 -14.22 9.26 5.87
CA GLU A 98 -13.98 10.17 4.77
C GLU A 98 -14.52 11.55 5.14
N PHE A 99 -13.63 12.50 5.43
CA PHE A 99 -13.99 13.80 6.00
C PHE A 99 -14.84 14.65 5.06
N LEU A 100 -14.62 14.53 3.75
CA LEU A 100 -15.33 15.32 2.74
C LEU A 100 -16.58 14.64 2.20
N SER A 101 -16.84 13.37 2.51
CA SER A 101 -17.97 12.63 1.96
C SER A 101 -19.34 13.24 2.32
N PRO A 102 -19.57 13.84 3.51
CA PRO A 102 -20.83 14.50 3.80
C PRO A 102 -21.15 15.70 2.87
N LEU A 103 -20.13 16.36 2.33
CA LEU A 103 -20.32 17.48 1.38
C LEU A 103 -20.85 17.02 0.02
N VAL A 104 -20.65 15.75 -0.32
CA VAL A 104 -21.15 15.13 -1.55
C VAL A 104 -22.32 14.18 -1.29
N GLY A 105 -23.04 14.37 -0.19
CA GLY A 105 -24.29 13.69 0.10
C GLY A 105 -24.14 12.24 0.61
N SER A 106 -22.98 11.84 1.11
CA SER A 106 -22.76 10.50 1.68
C SER A 106 -21.94 10.54 2.95
N THR A 107 -22.06 9.53 3.78
CA THR A 107 -21.17 9.32 4.93
C THR A 107 -20.46 7.98 4.77
N THR A 108 -19.14 8.00 4.93
CA THR A 108 -18.30 6.87 4.54
C THR A 108 -17.37 6.46 5.69
N PHE A 109 -17.42 5.18 6.04
CA PHE A 109 -16.56 4.55 7.05
C PHE A 109 -15.63 3.55 6.40
N SER A 110 -14.38 3.52 6.81
CA SER A 110 -13.39 2.58 6.28
C SER A 110 -12.70 1.85 7.43
N TRP A 111 -12.53 0.55 7.27
CA TRP A 111 -11.72 -0.27 8.15
C TRP A 111 -10.51 -0.80 7.37
N GLU A 112 -9.34 -0.56 7.90
CA GLU A 112 -8.08 -1.05 7.35
C GLU A 112 -7.40 -2.00 8.33
N HIS A 113 -6.86 -3.09 7.79
CA HIS A 113 -6.12 -4.08 8.56
C HIS A 113 -4.78 -4.39 7.90
N SER A 114 -3.71 -4.29 8.68
CA SER A 114 -2.36 -4.64 8.24
C SER A 114 -2.14 -6.14 8.31
N LEU A 115 -1.80 -6.75 7.17
CA LEU A 115 -1.47 -8.17 7.06
C LEU A 115 0.00 -8.44 7.42
N LYS A 116 0.86 -7.57 6.95
CA LYS A 116 2.32 -7.59 7.18
C LYS A 116 2.91 -6.23 6.83
N PRO A 117 4.17 -5.94 7.20
CA PRO A 117 4.82 -4.70 6.81
C PRO A 117 4.69 -4.43 5.31
N GLY A 118 4.16 -3.26 4.96
CA GLY A 118 3.95 -2.85 3.59
C GLY A 118 2.73 -3.44 2.88
N ARG A 119 1.85 -4.16 3.59
CA ARG A 119 0.63 -4.76 3.01
C ARG A 119 -0.55 -4.64 3.96
N SER A 120 -1.64 -4.04 3.48
CA SER A 120 -2.92 -3.99 4.19
C SER A 120 -4.08 -4.17 3.22
N TRP A 121 -5.25 -4.47 3.75
CA TRP A 121 -6.51 -4.36 3.01
C TRP A 121 -7.40 -3.32 3.68
N GLU A 122 -8.25 -2.70 2.89
CA GLU A 122 -9.20 -1.70 3.35
C GLU A 122 -10.58 -2.01 2.79
N ALA A 123 -11.56 -2.11 3.69
CA ALA A 123 -12.97 -2.19 3.37
C ALA A 123 -13.65 -0.88 3.75
N THR A 124 -14.49 -0.37 2.86
CA THR A 124 -15.21 0.88 3.05
C THR A 124 -16.70 0.64 2.86
N LEU A 125 -17.51 1.21 3.76
CA LEU A 125 -18.96 1.27 3.67
C LEU A 125 -19.38 2.74 3.59
N GLY A 126 -20.16 3.08 2.59
CA GLY A 126 -20.75 4.39 2.42
C GLY A 126 -22.28 4.32 2.42
N ILE A 127 -22.89 5.34 3.01
CA ILE A 127 -24.34 5.54 3.05
C ILE A 127 -24.66 6.79 2.25
N ALA A 128 -25.25 6.62 1.07
CA ALA A 128 -25.74 7.70 0.24
C ALA A 128 -27.03 8.30 0.83
N GLY A 129 -27.21 9.60 0.70
CA GLY A 129 -28.30 10.35 1.31
C GLY A 129 -28.03 10.79 2.74
N MET A 130 -26.91 10.40 3.33
CA MET A 130 -26.49 10.81 4.67
C MET A 130 -25.40 11.88 4.56
N GLY A 131 -25.77 13.11 4.21
CA GLY A 131 -24.87 14.24 4.01
C GLY A 131 -25.60 15.56 3.91
N PHE A 132 -24.87 16.64 3.56
CA PHE A 132 -25.43 18.01 3.51
C PHE A 132 -26.07 18.35 2.17
N ASN A 133 -25.75 17.59 1.12
CA ASN A 133 -26.18 17.88 -0.25
C ASN A 133 -26.94 16.68 -0.82
N THR A 134 -28.26 16.74 -0.79
CA THR A 134 -29.14 15.66 -1.25
C THR A 134 -30.12 16.18 -2.31
N TYR A 135 -29.58 16.86 -3.34
CA TYR A 135 -30.40 17.48 -4.40
C TYR A 135 -31.35 16.53 -5.12
N GLU A 136 -31.04 15.25 -5.12
CA GLU A 136 -31.79 14.23 -5.86
C GLU A 136 -32.50 13.23 -4.93
N ASN A 137 -32.71 13.59 -3.65
CA ASN A 137 -33.24 12.67 -2.64
C ASN A 137 -32.57 11.29 -2.69
N ALA A 138 -31.27 11.27 -2.98
CA ALA A 138 -30.52 10.03 -3.14
C ALA A 138 -30.46 9.26 -1.82
N ALA A 139 -30.73 7.97 -1.89
CA ALA A 139 -30.63 7.05 -0.74
C ALA A 139 -30.07 5.72 -1.21
N GLY A 140 -29.07 5.20 -0.50
CA GLY A 140 -28.47 3.93 -0.89
C GLY A 140 -27.24 3.59 -0.06
N VAL A 141 -26.58 2.53 -0.49
CA VAL A 141 -25.33 2.07 0.12
C VAL A 141 -24.32 1.75 -0.95
N PHE A 142 -23.06 1.96 -0.62
CA PHE A 142 -21.96 1.51 -1.45
C PHE A 142 -20.85 0.91 -0.59
N THR A 143 -20.07 0.04 -1.19
CA THR A 143 -18.91 -0.57 -0.56
C THR A 143 -17.72 -0.48 -1.48
N LYS A 144 -16.52 -0.35 -0.87
CA LYS A 144 -15.26 -0.44 -1.61
C LYS A 144 -14.37 -1.43 -0.90
N PHE A 145 -13.63 -2.19 -1.66
CA PHE A 145 -12.63 -3.11 -1.15
C PHE A 145 -11.33 -2.92 -1.93
N GLY A 146 -10.24 -2.73 -1.21
CA GLY A 146 -8.93 -2.53 -1.81
C GLY A 146 -7.80 -3.17 -1.03
N TYR A 147 -6.75 -3.51 -1.76
CA TYR A 147 -5.52 -4.06 -1.20
C TYR A 147 -4.40 -3.05 -1.38
N LYS A 148 -3.79 -2.60 -0.27
CA LYS A 148 -2.74 -1.58 -0.28
C LYS A 148 -1.34 -2.19 -0.36
N PHE A 149 -0.55 -1.66 -1.28
CA PHE A 149 0.89 -1.85 -1.38
C PHE A 149 1.57 -0.59 -0.85
N ILE A 150 2.01 -0.64 0.41
CA ILE A 150 2.52 0.53 1.14
C ILE A 150 4.04 0.57 1.02
N LYS A 151 4.58 1.75 0.68
CA LYS A 151 6.00 2.05 0.67
C LYS A 151 6.24 3.34 1.44
N SER A 152 7.12 3.32 2.43
CA SER A 152 7.48 4.51 3.19
C SER A 152 8.82 5.08 2.69
N PRO A 153 8.83 6.17 1.93
CA PRO A 153 10.07 6.83 1.52
C PRO A 153 10.79 7.52 2.66
N ASP A 154 10.10 7.88 3.73
CA ASP A 154 10.68 8.56 4.90
C ASP A 154 11.73 7.70 5.62
N PHE A 155 11.70 6.41 5.38
CA PHE A 155 12.65 5.44 5.88
C PHE A 155 14.10 5.80 5.50
N TYR A 156 14.36 6.10 4.23
CA TYR A 156 15.69 6.45 3.76
C TYR A 156 16.12 7.88 4.09
N LEU A 157 15.16 8.81 4.09
CA LEU A 157 15.45 10.23 4.29
C LEU A 157 15.79 10.59 5.74
N ARG A 158 15.29 9.80 6.70
CA ARG A 158 15.46 10.08 8.14
C ARG A 158 16.37 9.09 8.86
N GLY A 159 17.02 8.18 8.14
CA GLY A 159 17.83 7.12 8.76
C GLY A 159 17.03 6.13 9.60
N LEU A 160 15.70 6.10 9.46
CA LEU A 160 14.85 5.15 10.16
C LEU A 160 14.87 3.81 9.44
N LYS A 161 15.06 2.71 10.17
CA LYS A 161 15.11 1.36 9.61
C LYS A 161 13.74 0.76 9.34
N TYR A 162 12.71 1.26 10.01
CA TYR A 162 11.33 0.83 9.85
C TYR A 162 10.38 1.99 10.17
N ALA A 163 9.19 1.93 9.60
CA ALA A 163 8.12 2.86 9.86
C ALA A 163 6.90 2.09 10.34
N HIS A 164 5.88 2.80 10.87
CA HIS A 164 4.63 2.17 11.27
C HIS A 164 4.02 1.33 10.11
N LEU A 165 3.41 0.16 10.42
CA LEU A 165 2.83 -0.79 9.45
C LEU A 165 1.91 -0.16 8.41
N LEU A 166 1.11 0.83 8.84
CA LEU A 166 0.11 1.51 8.02
C LEU A 166 0.60 2.85 7.47
N LYS A 167 1.84 3.28 7.78
CA LYS A 167 2.39 4.58 7.33
C LYS A 167 3.08 4.44 5.99
N GLY A 168 2.81 5.36 5.07
CA GLY A 168 3.56 5.47 3.82
C GLY A 168 2.71 5.87 2.62
N ALA A 169 3.39 6.08 1.50
CA ALA A 169 2.74 6.18 0.20
C ALA A 169 2.28 4.78 -0.24
N TYR A 170 1.16 4.69 -0.94
CA TYR A 170 0.63 3.41 -1.37
C TYR A 170 0.00 3.45 -2.75
N VAL A 171 -0.07 2.27 -3.35
CA VAL A 171 -0.91 1.97 -4.50
C VAL A 171 -1.94 0.94 -4.03
N LYS A 172 -3.22 1.16 -4.39
CA LYS A 172 -4.34 0.31 -3.98
C LYS A 172 -5.22 0.02 -5.19
N PRO A 173 -5.19 -1.17 -5.81
CA PRO A 173 -6.30 -1.65 -6.60
C PRO A 173 -7.54 -1.73 -5.72
N GLU A 174 -8.66 -1.18 -6.22
CA GLU A 174 -9.91 -1.04 -5.48
C GLU A 174 -11.10 -1.40 -6.37
N LEU A 175 -12.02 -2.18 -5.83
CA LEU A 175 -13.33 -2.44 -6.41
C LEU A 175 -14.37 -1.64 -5.61
N ALA A 176 -15.18 -0.86 -6.30
CA ALA A 176 -16.31 -0.13 -5.73
C ALA A 176 -17.61 -0.65 -6.32
N LEU A 177 -18.62 -0.87 -5.46
CA LEU A 177 -19.96 -1.31 -5.84
C LEU A 177 -20.98 -0.53 -5.03
N GLY A 178 -22.01 -0.01 -5.70
CA GLY A 178 -23.06 0.77 -5.06
C GLY A 178 -24.45 0.46 -5.62
N LEU A 179 -25.43 0.61 -4.75
CA LEU A 179 -26.85 0.55 -5.10
C LEU A 179 -27.51 1.80 -4.52
N VAL A 180 -27.95 2.69 -5.39
CA VAL A 180 -28.46 4.01 -5.02
C VAL A 180 -29.77 4.27 -5.75
N SER A 181 -30.79 4.70 -4.99
CA SER A 181 -32.06 5.19 -5.52
C SER A 181 -32.06 6.71 -5.43
N GLN A 182 -32.46 7.36 -6.54
CA GLN A 182 -32.55 8.82 -6.64
C GLN A 182 -33.75 9.25 -7.46
N ASP A 183 -34.15 10.49 -7.29
CA ASP A 183 -35.22 11.09 -8.07
C ASP A 183 -34.65 11.66 -9.37
N VAL A 184 -35.25 11.26 -10.51
CA VAL A 184 -34.85 11.64 -11.85
C VAL A 184 -35.96 12.44 -12.50
N TYR A 185 -35.64 13.59 -13.06
CA TYR A 185 -36.57 14.44 -13.78
C TYR A 185 -36.48 14.14 -15.27
N ARG A 186 -37.61 13.66 -15.85
CA ARG A 186 -37.69 13.35 -17.28
C ARG A 186 -38.60 14.32 -18.00
N TRP A 187 -38.19 14.76 -19.15
CA TRP A 187 -39.00 15.59 -20.04
C TRP A 187 -39.94 14.72 -20.83
N HIS A 188 -41.19 15.16 -20.89
CA HIS A 188 -42.21 14.53 -21.74
C HIS A 188 -42.93 15.62 -22.53
N GLU A 189 -43.05 15.43 -23.83
CA GLU A 189 -43.82 16.30 -24.70
C GLU A 189 -45.28 15.86 -24.71
N VAL A 190 -46.17 16.76 -24.36
CA VAL A 190 -47.61 16.55 -24.34
C VAL A 190 -48.24 17.43 -25.41
N TYR A 191 -49.06 16.83 -26.26
CA TYR A 191 -49.88 17.56 -27.23
C TYR A 191 -51.14 18.03 -26.57
N ASP A 192 -51.40 19.35 -26.61
CA ASP A 192 -52.68 19.92 -26.13
C ASP A 192 -53.62 20.05 -27.35
N PRO A 193 -54.73 19.29 -27.41
CA PRO A 193 -55.67 19.32 -28.52
C PRO A 193 -56.41 20.64 -28.66
N TYR A 194 -56.53 21.42 -27.55
CA TYR A 194 -57.29 22.68 -27.56
C TYR A 194 -56.43 23.84 -28.09
N SER A 195 -55.19 23.92 -27.70
CA SER A 195 -54.26 24.94 -28.17
C SER A 195 -53.56 24.57 -29.47
N GLN A 196 -53.60 23.28 -29.85
CA GLN A 196 -52.90 22.66 -31.01
C GLN A 196 -51.35 22.82 -30.90
N TYR A 197 -50.80 22.97 -29.71
CA TYR A 197 -49.36 23.08 -29.46
C TYR A 197 -48.84 21.92 -28.65
N TRP A 198 -47.59 21.57 -28.89
CA TRP A 198 -46.81 20.70 -28.02
C TRP A 198 -46.21 21.55 -26.92
N TYR A 199 -46.32 21.08 -25.66
CA TYR A 199 -45.63 21.65 -24.55
C TYR A 199 -44.85 20.60 -23.82
N SER A 200 -43.68 21.00 -23.31
CA SER A 200 -42.83 20.12 -22.51
C SER A 200 -43.25 20.16 -21.07
N THR A 201 -43.47 19.02 -20.49
CA THR A 201 -43.72 18.87 -19.04
C THR A 201 -42.67 17.97 -18.43
N THR A 202 -42.37 18.16 -17.14
CA THR A 202 -41.42 17.35 -16.40
C THR A 202 -42.18 16.48 -15.43
N TYR A 203 -41.84 15.21 -15.38
CA TYR A 203 -42.31 14.31 -14.34
C TYR A 203 -41.14 13.75 -13.57
N GLU A 204 -41.35 13.57 -12.26
CA GLU A 204 -40.41 12.97 -11.34
C GLU A 204 -40.62 11.47 -11.29
N SER A 205 -39.53 10.72 -11.38
CA SER A 205 -39.51 9.27 -11.28
C SER A 205 -38.38 8.84 -10.37
N ARG A 206 -38.64 7.93 -9.44
CA ARG A 206 -37.60 7.36 -8.58
C ARG A 206 -36.99 6.14 -9.25
N GLU A 207 -35.70 6.18 -9.47
CA GLU A 207 -34.96 5.10 -10.10
C GLU A 207 -33.85 4.58 -9.18
N THR A 208 -33.66 3.25 -9.22
CA THR A 208 -32.58 2.59 -8.49
C THR A 208 -31.53 2.13 -9.49
N VAL A 209 -30.30 2.55 -9.26
CA VAL A 209 -29.17 2.27 -10.14
C VAL A 209 -28.09 1.50 -9.39
N PHE A 210 -27.62 0.44 -9.99
CA PHE A 210 -26.40 -0.24 -9.60
C PHE A 210 -25.22 0.41 -10.31
N ALA A 211 -24.23 0.83 -9.55
CA ALA A 211 -23.00 1.42 -10.05
C ALA A 211 -21.80 0.63 -9.55
N GLY A 212 -20.77 0.53 -10.35
CA GLY A 212 -19.52 -0.09 -9.95
C GLY A 212 -18.33 0.56 -10.62
N ALA A 213 -17.14 0.39 -10.03
CA ALA A 213 -15.88 0.84 -10.61
C ALA A 213 -14.73 -0.05 -10.19
N VAL A 214 -13.79 -0.21 -11.10
CA VAL A 214 -12.46 -0.78 -10.81
C VAL A 214 -11.45 0.36 -10.91
N LEU A 215 -10.74 0.60 -9.82
CA LEU A 215 -9.89 1.76 -9.64
C LEU A 215 -8.46 1.36 -9.28
N VAL A 216 -7.50 2.16 -9.71
CA VAL A 216 -6.16 2.19 -9.14
C VAL A 216 -6.05 3.47 -8.32
N VAL A 217 -5.94 3.31 -7.03
CA VAL A 217 -5.89 4.42 -6.08
C VAL A 217 -4.46 4.63 -5.63
N LEU A 218 -3.98 5.86 -5.72
CA LEU A 218 -2.71 6.33 -5.19
C LEU A 218 -3.00 7.14 -3.94
N GLY A 219 -2.19 6.97 -2.90
CA GLY A 219 -2.39 7.74 -1.68
C GLY A 219 -1.15 7.78 -0.81
N LYS A 220 -1.27 8.59 0.24
CA LYS A 220 -0.28 8.67 1.31
C LYS A 220 -1.00 8.72 2.65
N GLN A 221 -0.58 7.84 3.54
CA GLN A 221 -1.11 7.71 4.90
C GLN A 221 -0.04 8.11 5.91
N TRP A 222 -0.40 9.00 6.83
CA TRP A 222 0.41 9.40 7.97
C TRP A 222 -0.17 8.81 9.23
N ILE A 223 0.70 8.34 10.11
CA ILE A 223 0.34 7.81 11.42
C ILE A 223 1.05 8.65 12.48
N PHE A 224 0.30 9.09 13.46
CA PHE A 224 0.77 9.90 14.57
C PHE A 224 0.57 9.12 15.89
N ASP A 225 1.65 8.96 16.63
CA ASP A 225 1.70 8.34 17.97
C ASP A 225 1.02 6.96 18.06
N ASN A 226 0.99 6.20 16.95
CA ASN A 226 0.29 4.90 16.91
C ASN A 226 -1.20 4.98 17.32
N ILE A 227 -1.80 6.17 17.21
CA ILE A 227 -3.19 6.44 17.63
C ILE A 227 -4.01 7.02 16.50
N PHE A 228 -3.49 8.01 15.77
CA PHE A 228 -4.23 8.80 14.81
C PHE A 228 -3.71 8.60 13.39
N ALA A 229 -4.62 8.46 12.44
CA ALA A 229 -4.33 8.27 11.01
C ALA A 229 -4.92 9.40 10.18
N VAL A 230 -4.14 9.86 9.19
CA VAL A 230 -4.57 10.78 8.14
C VAL A 230 -4.22 10.13 6.81
N ASP A 231 -5.15 10.08 5.89
CA ASP A 231 -5.00 9.40 4.59
C ASP A 231 -5.54 10.30 3.47
N LEU A 232 -4.66 10.70 2.56
CA LEU A 232 -5.01 11.45 1.36
C LEU A 232 -4.88 10.53 0.16
N HIS A 233 -5.91 10.48 -0.69
CA HIS A 233 -5.92 9.57 -1.82
C HIS A 233 -6.62 10.15 -3.05
N CYS A 234 -6.20 9.67 -4.22
CA CYS A 234 -6.87 9.87 -5.49
C CYS A 234 -6.81 8.57 -6.30
N GLY A 235 -7.83 8.32 -7.08
CA GLY A 235 -7.97 7.09 -7.86
C GLY A 235 -8.49 7.36 -9.26
N LEU A 236 -8.05 6.55 -10.19
CA LEU A 236 -8.45 6.55 -11.58
C LEU A 236 -8.78 5.12 -12.00
N GLY A 237 -9.82 4.95 -12.82
CA GLY A 237 -10.19 3.64 -13.30
C GLY A 237 -11.35 3.66 -14.29
N TYR A 238 -12.09 2.58 -14.29
CA TYR A 238 -13.22 2.34 -15.18
C TYR A 238 -14.49 2.14 -14.35
N GLY A 239 -15.54 2.88 -14.70
CA GLY A 239 -16.85 2.80 -14.05
C GLY A 239 -17.89 2.16 -14.96
N PHE A 240 -18.93 1.59 -14.37
CA PHE A 240 -20.08 1.02 -15.07
C PHE A 240 -21.35 1.16 -14.24
N TYR A 241 -22.51 1.25 -14.91
CA TYR A 241 -23.82 1.27 -14.26
C TYR A 241 -24.86 0.50 -15.04
N SER A 242 -25.93 0.12 -14.32
CA SER A 242 -27.01 -0.69 -14.88
C SER A 242 -28.08 0.11 -15.60
N SER A 243 -28.06 1.45 -15.56
CA SER A 243 -29.07 2.33 -16.16
C SER A 243 -28.52 3.04 -17.40
N GLY A 244 -29.43 3.37 -18.34
CA GLY A 244 -29.04 4.07 -19.58
C GLY A 244 -28.62 5.53 -19.37
N ASN A 245 -28.26 6.19 -20.44
CA ASN A 245 -27.44 7.39 -20.60
C ASN A 245 -27.76 8.65 -19.77
N ASP A 246 -28.88 8.71 -19.04
CA ASP A 246 -29.36 9.97 -18.44
C ASP A 246 -29.13 10.09 -16.92
N ILE A 247 -28.49 9.12 -16.28
CA ILE A 247 -28.37 9.10 -14.81
C ILE A 247 -26.91 9.05 -14.38
N SER A 248 -26.40 10.20 -13.94
CA SER A 248 -25.07 10.29 -13.31
C SER A 248 -25.18 9.96 -11.82
N THR A 249 -25.01 8.70 -11.46
CA THR A 249 -25.06 8.25 -10.06
C THR A 249 -23.67 8.04 -9.44
N GLY A 250 -22.62 8.27 -10.22
CA GLY A 250 -21.26 7.93 -9.83
C GLY A 250 -20.82 8.55 -8.52
N TYR A 251 -21.12 9.83 -8.29
CA TYR A 251 -20.67 10.51 -7.07
C TYR A 251 -21.34 9.98 -5.80
N HIS A 252 -22.58 9.50 -5.86
CA HIS A 252 -23.27 8.89 -4.72
C HIS A 252 -22.68 7.55 -4.30
N SER A 253 -21.96 6.87 -5.19
CA SER A 253 -21.26 5.60 -4.94
C SER A 253 -19.82 5.80 -4.50
N GLY A 254 -19.44 7.05 -4.23
CA GLY A 254 -18.09 7.39 -3.77
C GLY A 254 -17.03 7.45 -4.86
N PHE A 255 -17.45 7.55 -6.12
CA PHE A 255 -16.63 7.84 -7.28
C PHE A 255 -17.45 8.67 -8.28
N VAL A 256 -16.79 9.35 -9.18
CA VAL A 256 -17.40 10.09 -10.29
C VAL A 256 -17.05 9.38 -11.58
N THR A 257 -18.02 9.22 -12.47
CA THR A 257 -17.78 8.66 -13.79
C THR A 257 -18.00 9.72 -14.88
N GLY A 258 -17.25 9.60 -15.97
CA GLY A 258 -17.54 10.29 -17.21
C GLY A 258 -18.77 9.72 -17.91
N ASP A 259 -19.03 10.22 -19.11
CA ASP A 259 -20.10 9.76 -19.99
C ASP A 259 -19.97 8.26 -20.33
N THR A 260 -21.06 7.62 -20.76
CA THR A 260 -21.12 6.21 -21.16
C THR A 260 -20.17 5.86 -22.29
N ASP A 261 -19.89 6.80 -23.18
CA ASP A 261 -18.94 6.63 -24.28
C ASP A 261 -17.48 6.63 -23.79
N PHE A 262 -17.21 7.21 -22.62
CA PHE A 262 -15.90 7.27 -22.01
C PHE A 262 -16.00 7.10 -20.48
N PRO A 263 -16.22 5.88 -20.01
CA PRO A 263 -16.57 5.59 -18.62
C PRO A 263 -15.36 5.61 -17.67
N ILE A 264 -14.55 6.65 -17.74
CA ILE A 264 -13.48 6.89 -16.74
C ILE A 264 -14.12 7.16 -15.38
N ALA A 265 -13.69 6.41 -14.39
CA ALA A 265 -14.04 6.62 -13.01
C ALA A 265 -12.91 7.34 -12.25
N LEU A 266 -13.29 8.36 -11.51
CA LEU A 266 -12.41 9.14 -10.64
C LEU A 266 -12.87 9.00 -9.19
N SER A 267 -11.94 8.82 -8.28
CA SER A 267 -12.20 8.90 -6.85
C SER A 267 -11.13 9.74 -6.16
N GLY A 268 -11.47 10.31 -5.03
CA GLY A 268 -10.49 11.06 -4.25
C GLY A 268 -11.09 11.48 -2.92
N GLY A 269 -10.21 11.69 -1.95
CA GLY A 269 -10.68 12.10 -0.65
C GLY A 269 -9.59 12.21 0.41
N PHE A 270 -10.06 12.60 1.58
CA PHE A 270 -9.28 12.83 2.77
C PHE A 270 -9.92 12.09 3.94
N LYS A 271 -9.24 11.07 4.42
CA LYS A 271 -9.72 10.27 5.56
C LYS A 271 -8.96 10.64 6.84
N ILE A 272 -9.70 10.71 7.91
CA ILE A 272 -9.16 10.81 9.27
C ILE A 272 -9.64 9.60 10.07
N GLY A 273 -8.83 9.11 10.99
CA GLY A 273 -9.21 7.94 11.74
C GLY A 273 -8.33 7.66 12.94
N MET A 274 -8.71 6.62 13.65
CA MET A 274 -8.02 6.14 14.84
C MET A 274 -7.55 4.71 14.63
N LEU A 275 -6.37 4.42 15.16
CA LEU A 275 -5.87 3.07 15.22
C LEU A 275 -6.45 2.35 16.44
N ILE A 276 -6.88 1.13 16.21
CA ILE A 276 -7.47 0.25 17.23
C ILE A 276 -6.64 -1.03 17.35
N LYS A 277 -6.71 -1.68 18.51
CA LYS A 277 -6.02 -2.95 18.78
C LYS A 277 -6.63 -4.11 18.02
#